data_c1199ead3fd02eb385cb34b90b7432c5
#
_entry.id   c1199ead3fd02eb385cb34b90b7432c5
#
_cell.length_a   1.000
_cell.length_b   1.000
_cell.length_c   1.000
_cell.angle_alpha   90.00
_cell.angle_beta   90.00
_cell.angle_gamma   90.00
#
_symmetry.space_group_name_H-M   'P 1'
#
loop_
_entity.id
_entity.type
_entity.pdbx_description
1 polymer ?
#
loop_
_entity_poly.entity_id
_entity_poly.type
_entity_poly.pdbx_seq_one_letter_code
_entity_poly.pdbx_strand_id
1 'polypeptide(L)'
;MGFNMKRFFKNKDPAQKATAKEISADEVTKQTVETTVTEIYLRELAFWSCVSKIANALTKCEFRTFFQGTEQFGEEYYLWNYEPNRNQNKAQFISKAIEKLFRTNELLIIESNDGQLLIADSFSKEKNILYGNIFIGVSVDDYQFQRRFRYDEVMYWELNNKNVNQIINRIYDAYSKVIDYTAKSYLKSRGNRGILSISSLAQADQNFDEKLKKMLNEYFKTFFENNNAVLPLFEGYKYDDLGSKTYSEGSSRDLKAQYDDIFDFTARGFSMPPSLVKGDVQDTSKAVDEMLTFCLDPLAEMLQQEANRKRNSKDVLKGTKLVIDTKKVKHMDIFDISAPADKLIGSGIATIN
;
A
#
# COMPACT_ATOMS: atom_id res chain seq x y z
N MET A 1 27.47 -56.83 13.80
CA MET A 1 27.44 -56.27 15.17
C MET A 1 26.45 -55.13 15.21
N GLY A 2 25.24 -55.43 15.66
CA GLY A 2 24.18 -54.42 15.73
C GLY A 2 24.17 -53.79 17.11
N PHE A 3 24.34 -52.48 17.15
CA PHE A 3 24.29 -51.69 18.36
C PHE A 3 22.84 -51.47 18.79
N ASN A 4 22.46 -52.04 19.92
CA ASN A 4 21.11 -52.05 20.46
C ASN A 4 20.90 -50.80 21.35
N MET A 5 20.26 -49.73 20.81
CA MET A 5 20.05 -48.43 21.44
C MET A 5 18.78 -48.33 22.29
N LYS A 6 18.35 -49.46 22.88
CA LYS A 6 17.12 -49.53 23.73
C LYS A 6 17.36 -49.40 25.24
N ARG A 7 18.57 -49.00 25.69
CA ARG A 7 18.89 -49.08 27.15
C ARG A 7 19.14 -47.74 27.87
N PHE A 8 18.88 -46.59 27.20
CA PHE A 8 19.16 -45.28 27.80
C PHE A 8 17.94 -44.43 28.19
N PHE A 9 16.72 -44.91 28.08
CA PHE A 9 15.53 -44.16 28.50
C PHE A 9 14.70 -44.91 29.56
N LYS A 10 15.31 -45.16 30.72
CA LYS A 10 14.59 -45.55 31.93
C LYS A 10 15.15 -44.73 33.07
N ASN A 11 14.60 -43.56 33.26
CA ASN A 11 14.36 -42.83 34.51
C ASN A 11 13.92 -41.42 34.13
N LYS A 12 12.64 -41.21 33.98
CA LYS A 12 12.02 -39.89 34.06
C LYS A 12 11.07 -39.91 35.22
N ASP A 13 11.38 -39.08 36.22
CA ASP A 13 10.51 -38.74 37.31
C ASP A 13 9.13 -38.34 36.83
N PRO A 14 8.03 -38.83 37.47
CA PRO A 14 6.67 -38.47 37.07
C PRO A 14 6.27 -37.01 37.40
N ALA A 15 7.16 -36.22 37.99
CA ALA A 15 6.83 -34.88 38.52
C ALA A 15 6.97 -33.71 37.53
N GLN A 16 7.27 -33.94 36.27
CA GLN A 16 7.39 -32.86 35.24
C GLN A 16 6.55 -33.12 34.00
N LYS A 17 5.25 -33.33 34.12
CA LYS A 17 4.30 -33.08 33.05
C LYS A 17 3.50 -31.81 33.37
N ALA A 18 4.17 -30.67 33.33
CA ALA A 18 3.49 -29.44 32.97
C ALA A 18 3.05 -29.63 31.50
N THR A 19 1.80 -29.96 31.29
CA THR A 19 1.16 -29.99 29.99
C THR A 19 1.12 -28.55 29.47
N ALA A 20 2.19 -28.11 28.83
CA ALA A 20 2.07 -27.05 27.86
C ALA A 20 1.07 -27.57 26.81
N LYS A 21 -0.07 -26.89 26.67
CA LYS A 21 -1.04 -27.17 25.61
C LYS A 21 -0.24 -27.09 24.32
N GLU A 22 -0.02 -28.20 23.62
CA GLU A 22 0.54 -28.17 22.28
C GLU A 22 -0.42 -27.33 21.45
N ILE A 23 0.04 -26.15 21.04
CA ILE A 23 -0.65 -25.37 20.03
C ILE A 23 -0.62 -26.24 18.79
N SER A 24 -1.78 -26.67 18.31
CA SER A 24 -1.85 -27.52 17.12
C SER A 24 -1.17 -26.81 15.96
N ALA A 25 -0.47 -27.54 15.11
CA ALA A 25 0.17 -26.99 13.91
C ALA A 25 -0.84 -26.17 13.06
N ASP A 26 -2.10 -26.55 13.08
CA ASP A 26 -3.20 -25.85 12.40
C ASP A 26 -3.49 -24.46 12.99
N GLU A 27 -3.40 -24.27 14.32
CA GLU A 27 -3.59 -22.94 14.94
C GLU A 27 -2.44 -22.01 14.61
N VAL A 28 -1.21 -22.51 14.62
CA VAL A 28 -0.01 -21.74 14.21
C VAL A 28 -0.11 -21.36 12.73
N THR A 29 -0.53 -22.27 11.87
CA THR A 29 -0.69 -22.03 10.43
C THR A 29 -1.78 -20.99 10.17
N LYS A 30 -2.94 -21.09 10.84
CA LYS A 30 -4.02 -20.09 10.70
C LYS A 30 -3.58 -18.70 11.15
N GLN A 31 -2.94 -18.57 12.32
CA GLN A 31 -2.43 -17.29 12.79
C GLN A 31 -1.39 -16.68 11.83
N THR A 32 -0.50 -17.50 11.30
CA THR A 32 0.50 -17.04 10.32
C THR A 32 -0.16 -16.56 9.03
N VAL A 33 -1.16 -17.28 8.53
CA VAL A 33 -1.92 -16.89 7.34
C VAL A 33 -2.67 -15.58 7.57
N GLU A 34 -3.39 -15.44 8.69
CA GLU A 34 -4.14 -14.21 9.02
C GLU A 34 -3.21 -13.00 9.14
N THR A 35 -2.05 -13.14 9.77
CA THR A 35 -1.06 -12.06 9.88
C THR A 35 -0.54 -11.66 8.50
N THR A 36 -0.15 -12.62 7.68
CA THR A 36 0.35 -12.36 6.32
C THR A 36 -0.69 -11.67 5.44
N VAL A 37 -1.95 -12.09 5.53
CA VAL A 37 -3.06 -11.49 4.79
C VAL A 37 -3.27 -10.02 5.22
N THR A 38 -3.25 -9.74 6.52
CA THR A 38 -3.40 -8.37 7.04
C THR A 38 -2.26 -7.46 6.56
N GLU A 39 -1.02 -7.97 6.54
CA GLU A 39 0.14 -7.25 6.05
C GLU A 39 0.03 -6.89 4.56
N ILE A 40 -0.44 -7.83 3.74
CA ILE A 40 -0.66 -7.61 2.30
C ILE A 40 -1.70 -6.51 2.11
N TYR A 41 -2.82 -6.54 2.83
CA TYR A 41 -3.87 -5.52 2.72
C TYR A 41 -3.40 -4.14 3.16
N LEU A 42 -2.60 -4.04 4.23
CA LEU A 42 -2.08 -2.76 4.69
C LEU A 42 -1.14 -2.12 3.65
N ARG A 43 -0.26 -2.94 3.05
CA ARG A 43 0.63 -2.50 1.98
C ARG A 43 -0.16 -2.02 0.76
N GLU A 44 -1.13 -2.82 0.31
CA GLU A 44 -1.98 -2.45 -0.81
C GLU A 44 -2.77 -1.17 -0.52
N LEU A 45 -3.29 -1.01 0.68
CA LEU A 45 -4.01 0.19 1.09
C LEU A 45 -3.11 1.45 1.05
N ALA A 46 -1.89 1.37 1.55
CA ALA A 46 -0.94 2.49 1.50
C ALA A 46 -0.56 2.83 0.06
N PHE A 47 -0.26 1.82 -0.77
CA PHE A 47 0.00 1.99 -2.19
C PHE A 47 -1.16 2.66 -2.91
N TRP A 48 -2.37 2.11 -2.77
CA TRP A 48 -3.57 2.65 -3.40
C TRP A 48 -3.94 4.04 -2.92
N SER A 49 -3.68 4.35 -1.65
CA SER A 49 -3.90 5.70 -1.09
C SER A 49 -3.05 6.76 -1.79
N CYS A 50 -1.83 6.42 -2.21
CA CYS A 50 -0.97 7.31 -2.98
C CYS A 50 -1.36 7.34 -4.46
N VAL A 51 -1.42 6.18 -5.11
CA VAL A 51 -1.67 6.05 -6.54
C VAL A 51 -3.02 6.65 -6.95
N SER A 52 -4.08 6.40 -6.16
CA SER A 52 -5.40 6.97 -6.44
C SER A 52 -5.43 8.50 -6.39
N LYS A 53 -4.67 9.11 -5.46
CA LYS A 53 -4.58 10.59 -5.38
C LYS A 53 -3.86 11.17 -6.60
N ILE A 54 -2.76 10.54 -7.02
CA ILE A 54 -2.02 10.95 -8.23
C ILE A 54 -2.90 10.78 -9.47
N ALA A 55 -3.56 9.62 -9.62
CA ALA A 55 -4.44 9.34 -10.75
C ALA A 55 -5.62 10.32 -10.82
N ASN A 56 -6.28 10.58 -9.68
CA ASN A 56 -7.39 11.53 -9.59
C ASN A 56 -6.93 12.97 -9.91
N ALA A 57 -5.73 13.36 -9.47
CA ALA A 57 -5.16 14.66 -9.80
C ALA A 57 -4.87 14.77 -11.31
N LEU A 58 -4.24 13.78 -11.93
CA LEU A 58 -3.99 13.76 -13.38
C LEU A 58 -5.29 13.71 -14.20
N THR A 59 -6.32 13.06 -13.70
CA THR A 59 -7.65 13.07 -14.36
C THR A 59 -8.25 14.46 -14.43
N LYS A 60 -7.99 15.33 -13.44
CA LYS A 60 -8.40 16.75 -13.46
C LYS A 60 -7.56 17.60 -14.42
N CYS A 61 -6.32 17.21 -14.70
CA CYS A 61 -5.47 17.94 -15.64
C CYS A 61 -6.11 17.97 -17.03
N GLU A 62 -5.92 19.05 -17.75
CA GLU A 62 -6.34 19.14 -19.14
C GLU A 62 -5.17 18.80 -20.06
N PHE A 63 -5.41 17.93 -21.02
CA PHE A 63 -4.46 17.57 -22.07
C PHE A 63 -4.67 18.49 -23.24
N ARG A 64 -3.94 19.62 -23.25
CA ARG A 64 -4.06 20.66 -24.26
C ARG A 64 -3.24 20.30 -25.48
N THR A 65 -3.85 20.36 -26.64
CA THR A 65 -3.21 20.05 -27.94
C THR A 65 -2.96 21.31 -28.72
N PHE A 66 -1.75 21.45 -29.25
CA PHE A 66 -1.32 22.60 -30.05
C PHE A 66 -0.89 22.15 -31.45
N PHE A 67 -1.31 22.86 -32.46
CA PHE A 67 -0.84 22.69 -33.81
C PHE A 67 -0.23 24.00 -34.30
N GLN A 68 1.06 23.96 -34.66
CA GLN A 68 1.83 25.12 -35.10
C GLN A 68 1.70 26.34 -34.14
N GLY A 69 1.73 26.07 -32.86
CA GLY A 69 1.63 27.09 -31.79
C GLY A 69 0.21 27.54 -31.42
N THR A 70 -0.80 27.12 -32.17
CA THR A 70 -2.20 27.46 -31.89
C THR A 70 -2.89 26.28 -31.20
N GLU A 71 -3.61 26.54 -30.13
CA GLU A 71 -4.38 25.51 -29.42
C GLU A 71 -5.54 25.02 -30.29
N GLN A 72 -5.73 23.72 -30.34
CA GLN A 72 -6.77 23.08 -31.13
C GLN A 72 -7.56 22.07 -30.35
N PHE A 73 -8.88 22.05 -30.56
CA PHE A 73 -9.84 21.11 -29.96
C PHE A 73 -10.29 20.09 -31.04
N GLY A 74 -9.32 19.34 -31.56
CA GLY A 74 -9.56 18.33 -32.60
C GLY A 74 -9.68 16.91 -32.06
N GLU A 75 -9.50 15.92 -32.96
CA GLU A 75 -9.57 14.49 -32.63
C GLU A 75 -8.61 14.07 -31.51
N GLU A 76 -7.38 14.59 -31.55
CA GLU A 76 -6.38 14.29 -30.54
C GLU A 76 -6.78 14.84 -29.15
N TYR A 77 -7.37 16.06 -29.11
CA TYR A 77 -7.90 16.63 -27.89
C TYR A 77 -9.01 15.75 -27.30
N TYR A 78 -9.94 15.27 -28.16
CA TYR A 78 -11.01 14.37 -27.76
C TYR A 78 -10.47 13.04 -27.25
N LEU A 79 -9.49 12.45 -27.94
CA LEU A 79 -8.83 11.21 -27.56
C LEU A 79 -8.24 11.28 -26.15
N TRP A 80 -7.49 12.32 -25.83
CA TRP A 80 -6.85 12.44 -24.51
C TRP A 80 -7.77 12.89 -23.38
N ASN A 81 -8.84 13.66 -23.68
CA ASN A 81 -9.67 14.24 -22.64
C ASN A 81 -11.01 13.53 -22.41
N TYR A 82 -11.49 12.75 -23.38
CA TYR A 82 -12.81 12.11 -23.27
C TYR A 82 -12.77 10.61 -23.48
N GLU A 83 -12.30 10.14 -24.62
CA GLU A 83 -12.39 8.75 -25.05
C GLU A 83 -11.06 8.25 -25.64
N PRO A 84 -10.10 7.83 -24.80
CA PRO A 84 -8.84 7.24 -25.26
C PRO A 84 -9.06 5.94 -26.07
N ASN A 85 -10.07 5.18 -25.73
CA ASN A 85 -10.54 4.00 -26.46
C ASN A 85 -12.04 3.76 -26.18
N ARG A 86 -12.65 2.86 -26.97
CA ARG A 86 -14.09 2.57 -26.91
C ARG A 86 -14.56 2.00 -25.57
N ASN A 87 -13.66 1.42 -24.79
CA ASN A 87 -13.98 0.75 -23.53
C ASN A 87 -13.68 1.60 -22.30
N GLN A 88 -12.95 2.71 -22.45
CA GLN A 88 -12.48 3.50 -21.32
C GLN A 88 -12.63 5.00 -21.59
N ASN A 89 -13.18 5.70 -20.63
CA ASN A 89 -13.09 7.15 -20.60
C ASN A 89 -11.72 7.60 -20.05
N LYS A 90 -11.42 8.90 -20.12
CA LYS A 90 -10.18 9.49 -19.61
C LYS A 90 -9.85 9.05 -18.19
N ALA A 91 -10.83 9.09 -17.25
CA ALA A 91 -10.58 8.79 -15.85
C ALA A 91 -10.15 7.33 -15.65
N GLN A 92 -10.81 6.40 -16.32
CA GLN A 92 -10.47 4.97 -16.26
C GLN A 92 -9.11 4.70 -16.89
N PHE A 93 -8.84 5.31 -18.04
CA PHE A 93 -7.59 5.15 -18.76
C PHE A 93 -6.40 5.69 -17.95
N ILE A 94 -6.48 6.92 -17.45
CA ILE A 94 -5.43 7.54 -16.64
C ILE A 94 -5.22 6.74 -15.34
N SER A 95 -6.29 6.30 -14.67
CA SER A 95 -6.17 5.49 -13.47
C SER A 95 -5.43 4.17 -13.75
N LYS A 96 -5.79 3.45 -14.82
CA LYS A 96 -5.10 2.21 -15.24
C LYS A 96 -3.63 2.50 -15.60
N ALA A 97 -3.35 3.59 -16.32
CA ALA A 97 -2.00 3.97 -16.72
C ALA A 97 -1.10 4.26 -15.51
N ILE A 98 -1.59 5.07 -14.57
CA ILE A 98 -0.83 5.45 -13.37
C ILE A 98 -0.62 4.26 -12.45
N GLU A 99 -1.65 3.45 -12.22
CA GLU A 99 -1.48 2.21 -11.47
C GLU A 99 -0.39 1.34 -12.07
N LYS A 100 -0.47 1.09 -13.37
CA LYS A 100 0.51 0.28 -14.09
C LYS A 100 1.91 0.83 -13.94
N LEU A 101 2.09 2.13 -14.19
CA LEU A 101 3.38 2.81 -14.11
C LEU A 101 4.02 2.68 -12.73
N PHE A 102 3.25 2.91 -11.66
CA PHE A 102 3.78 2.81 -10.30
C PHE A 102 3.95 1.38 -9.82
N ARG A 103 3.10 0.43 -10.26
CA ARG A 103 3.18 -0.97 -9.84
C ARG A 103 4.34 -1.72 -10.51
N THR A 104 4.50 -1.53 -11.82
CA THR A 104 5.51 -2.23 -12.62
C THR A 104 6.75 -1.40 -12.94
N ASN A 105 6.74 -0.10 -12.60
CA ASN A 105 7.78 0.88 -12.94
C ASN A 105 7.89 1.19 -14.45
N GLU A 106 7.03 0.61 -15.26
CA GLU A 106 7.01 0.75 -16.71
C GLU A 106 5.57 0.88 -17.19
N LEU A 107 5.37 1.69 -18.23
CA LEU A 107 4.08 1.86 -18.91
C LEU A 107 4.33 1.82 -20.42
N LEU A 108 3.57 0.99 -21.11
CA LEU A 108 3.55 0.94 -22.56
C LEU A 108 2.14 1.22 -23.05
N ILE A 109 2.01 2.22 -23.91
CA ILE A 109 0.77 2.54 -24.62
C ILE A 109 1.02 2.34 -26.11
N ILE A 110 0.16 1.58 -26.73
CA ILE A 110 0.15 1.34 -28.17
C ILE A 110 -1.03 2.07 -28.80
N GLU A 111 -0.85 2.52 -30.03
CA GLU A 111 -1.94 3.04 -30.85
C GLU A 111 -2.44 1.93 -31.78
N SER A 112 -3.74 1.70 -31.79
CA SER A 112 -4.37 0.77 -32.71
C SER A 112 -4.52 1.37 -34.10
N ASN A 113 -4.82 0.56 -35.10
CA ASN A 113 -4.97 1.02 -36.50
C ASN A 113 -6.11 2.04 -36.68
N ASP A 114 -7.06 2.08 -35.77
CA ASP A 114 -8.18 3.04 -35.77
C ASP A 114 -7.94 4.22 -34.79
N GLY A 115 -6.69 4.44 -34.36
CA GLY A 115 -6.27 5.59 -33.57
C GLY A 115 -6.58 5.50 -32.07
N GLN A 116 -7.05 4.36 -31.55
CA GLN A 116 -7.32 4.19 -30.13
C GLN A 116 -6.03 3.97 -29.32
N LEU A 117 -5.98 4.51 -28.11
CA LEU A 117 -4.88 4.29 -27.18
C LEU A 117 -5.17 3.08 -26.29
N LEU A 118 -4.27 2.11 -26.30
CA LEU A 118 -4.40 0.88 -25.53
C LEU A 118 -3.22 0.73 -24.59
N ILE A 119 -3.49 0.46 -23.31
CA ILE A 119 -2.46 0.21 -22.29
C ILE A 119 -2.11 -1.26 -22.32
N ALA A 120 -0.82 -1.57 -22.57
CA ALA A 120 -0.35 -2.95 -22.54
C ALA A 120 -0.32 -3.51 -21.10
N ASP A 121 -0.90 -4.68 -20.89
CA ASP A 121 -0.87 -5.36 -19.61
C ASP A 121 0.45 -6.12 -19.40
N SER A 122 1.01 -6.69 -20.47
CA SER A 122 2.34 -7.29 -20.45
C SER A 122 3.09 -7.06 -21.76
N PHE A 123 4.39 -7.02 -21.67
CA PHE A 123 5.30 -6.92 -22.81
C PHE A 123 6.71 -7.32 -22.40
N SER A 124 7.54 -7.63 -23.37
CA SER A 124 8.99 -7.79 -23.23
C SER A 124 9.73 -6.77 -24.05
N LYS A 125 10.77 -6.16 -23.46
CA LYS A 125 11.57 -5.10 -24.08
C LYS A 125 12.92 -5.67 -24.52
N GLU A 126 13.15 -5.78 -25.83
CA GLU A 126 14.45 -6.03 -26.42
C GLU A 126 15.23 -4.72 -26.52
N LYS A 127 16.29 -4.59 -25.76
CA LYS A 127 17.13 -3.38 -25.75
C LYS A 127 18.01 -3.34 -27.00
N ASN A 128 17.92 -2.27 -27.77
CA ASN A 128 18.76 -2.06 -28.92
C ASN A 128 19.30 -0.62 -28.90
N ILE A 129 20.61 -0.49 -28.81
CA ILE A 129 21.27 0.82 -28.64
C ILE A 129 21.23 1.63 -29.94
N LEU A 130 21.39 0.99 -31.10
CA LEU A 130 21.53 1.70 -32.37
C LEU A 130 20.20 2.01 -33.05
N TYR A 131 19.22 1.10 -32.94
CA TYR A 131 17.95 1.22 -33.70
C TYR A 131 16.72 1.47 -32.81
N GLY A 132 16.95 1.70 -31.53
CA GLY A 132 15.88 1.83 -30.55
C GLY A 132 15.33 0.49 -30.06
N ASN A 133 14.60 0.52 -28.98
CA ASN A 133 14.04 -0.69 -28.36
C ASN A 133 12.92 -1.27 -29.20
N ILE A 134 12.75 -2.60 -29.13
CA ILE A 134 11.66 -3.34 -29.74
C ILE A 134 10.82 -3.96 -28.63
N PHE A 135 9.50 -3.89 -28.76
CA PHE A 135 8.56 -4.45 -27.80
C PHE A 135 7.86 -5.65 -28.44
N ILE A 136 7.92 -6.80 -27.76
CA ILE A 136 7.39 -8.09 -28.20
C ILE A 136 6.46 -8.69 -27.15
N GLY A 137 5.56 -9.60 -27.58
CA GLY A 137 4.62 -10.25 -26.68
C GLY A 137 3.68 -9.26 -25.98
N VAL A 138 3.35 -8.16 -26.66
CA VAL A 138 2.44 -7.14 -26.12
C VAL A 138 1.06 -7.75 -25.99
N SER A 139 0.48 -7.70 -24.78
CA SER A 139 -0.90 -8.09 -24.52
C SER A 139 -1.72 -6.93 -23.99
N VAL A 140 -2.99 -6.87 -24.39
CA VAL A 140 -3.99 -5.94 -23.86
C VAL A 140 -5.23 -6.78 -23.50
N ASP A 141 -5.61 -6.78 -22.24
CA ASP A 141 -6.60 -7.70 -21.69
C ASP A 141 -6.23 -9.16 -22.09
N ASP A 142 -7.12 -9.91 -22.73
CA ASP A 142 -6.89 -11.28 -23.16
C ASP A 142 -6.28 -11.40 -24.58
N TYR A 143 -6.03 -10.26 -25.24
CA TYR A 143 -5.52 -10.26 -26.62
C TYR A 143 -4.02 -10.05 -26.66
N GLN A 144 -3.29 -11.02 -27.27
CA GLN A 144 -1.86 -10.93 -27.49
C GLN A 144 -1.55 -10.58 -28.95
N PHE A 145 -0.82 -9.48 -29.14
CA PHE A 145 -0.37 -9.04 -30.48
C PHE A 145 0.77 -9.94 -30.95
N GLN A 146 0.65 -10.47 -32.18
CA GLN A 146 1.68 -11.30 -32.81
C GLN A 146 2.82 -10.47 -33.43
N ARG A 147 2.59 -9.17 -33.66
CA ARG A 147 3.59 -8.29 -34.26
C ARG A 147 4.58 -7.76 -33.22
N ARG A 148 5.75 -7.38 -33.71
CA ARG A 148 6.73 -6.60 -32.96
C ARG A 148 6.41 -5.13 -33.11
N PHE A 149 6.53 -4.38 -32.04
CA PHE A 149 6.36 -2.93 -32.03
C PHE A 149 7.72 -2.26 -31.92
N ARG A 150 7.99 -1.32 -32.80
CA ARG A 150 9.20 -0.51 -32.74
C ARG A 150 9.00 0.63 -31.75
N TYR A 151 10.12 1.22 -31.29
CA TYR A 151 10.09 2.33 -30.33
C TYR A 151 9.31 3.55 -30.83
N ASP A 152 9.25 3.77 -32.17
CA ASP A 152 8.55 4.88 -32.81
C ASP A 152 7.02 4.64 -32.95
N GLU A 153 6.55 3.40 -32.79
CA GLU A 153 5.14 3.02 -32.91
C GLU A 153 4.42 3.00 -31.56
N VAL A 154 5.13 3.20 -30.46
CA VAL A 154 4.59 3.07 -29.10
C VAL A 154 5.04 4.23 -28.22
N MET A 155 4.26 4.56 -27.20
CA MET A 155 4.68 5.43 -26.11
C MET A 155 5.12 4.56 -24.94
N TYR A 156 6.38 4.73 -24.52
CA TYR A 156 6.97 3.95 -23.44
C TYR A 156 7.55 4.85 -22.37
N TRP A 157 7.09 4.69 -21.16
CA TRP A 157 7.58 5.38 -19.97
C TRP A 157 8.21 4.40 -19.00
N GLU A 158 9.24 4.86 -18.33
CA GLU A 158 9.92 4.17 -17.28
C GLU A 158 10.21 5.17 -16.17
N LEU A 159 9.79 4.89 -14.92
CA LEU A 159 10.10 5.76 -13.80
C LEU A 159 11.62 5.77 -13.57
N ASN A 160 12.17 6.97 -13.37
CA ASN A 160 13.61 7.16 -13.16
C ASN A 160 14.13 6.46 -11.90
N ASN A 161 13.25 6.15 -10.97
CA ASN A 161 13.59 5.60 -9.66
C ASN A 161 13.21 4.11 -9.56
N LYS A 162 13.98 3.26 -10.24
CA LYS A 162 13.72 1.82 -10.34
C LYS A 162 13.63 1.07 -9.02
N ASN A 163 14.25 1.59 -7.96
CA ASN A 163 14.39 0.87 -6.70
C ASN A 163 13.37 1.29 -5.63
N VAL A 164 12.53 2.30 -5.86
CA VAL A 164 11.59 2.81 -4.85
C VAL A 164 10.62 1.72 -4.41
N ASN A 165 10.00 1.02 -5.34
CA ASN A 165 9.08 -0.07 -4.98
C ASN A 165 9.78 -1.21 -4.22
N GLN A 166 11.02 -1.54 -4.58
CA GLN A 166 11.80 -2.53 -3.85
C GLN A 166 12.18 -2.07 -2.45
N ILE A 167 12.55 -0.79 -2.30
CA ILE A 167 12.86 -0.19 -1.00
C ILE A 167 11.60 -0.17 -0.12
N ILE A 168 10.48 0.29 -0.66
CA ILE A 168 9.20 0.29 0.03
C ILE A 168 8.82 -1.14 0.46
N ASN A 169 8.92 -2.14 -0.42
CA ASN A 169 8.63 -3.53 -0.09
C ASN A 169 9.53 -4.05 1.04
N ARG A 170 10.83 -3.74 1.04
CA ARG A 170 11.74 -4.14 2.12
C ARG A 170 11.42 -3.47 3.45
N ILE A 171 11.00 -2.21 3.43
CA ILE A 171 10.53 -1.50 4.61
C ILE A 171 9.27 -2.17 5.17
N TYR A 172 8.32 -2.53 4.31
CA TYR A 172 7.14 -3.30 4.72
C TYR A 172 7.51 -4.63 5.38
N ASP A 173 8.40 -5.41 4.77
CA ASP A 173 8.81 -6.71 5.30
C ASP A 173 9.49 -6.58 6.67
N ALA A 174 10.17 -5.47 6.93
CA ALA A 174 10.77 -5.19 8.25
C ALA A 174 9.71 -4.75 9.28
N TYR A 175 8.81 -3.84 8.90
CA TYR A 175 7.78 -3.31 9.79
C TYR A 175 6.69 -4.33 10.11
N SER A 176 6.34 -5.20 9.18
CA SER A 176 5.35 -6.26 9.41
C SER A 176 5.72 -7.15 10.59
N LYS A 177 6.99 -7.53 10.69
CA LYS A 177 7.51 -8.32 11.82
C LYS A 177 7.42 -7.58 13.15
N VAL A 178 7.70 -6.27 13.14
CA VAL A 178 7.59 -5.43 14.35
C VAL A 178 6.13 -5.29 14.77
N ILE A 179 5.24 -5.05 13.83
CA ILE A 179 3.79 -4.94 14.06
C ILE A 179 3.24 -6.25 14.64
N ASP A 180 3.57 -7.40 14.02
CA ASP A 180 3.16 -8.72 14.51
C ASP A 180 3.65 -8.97 15.96
N TYR A 181 4.92 -8.68 16.23
CA TYR A 181 5.48 -8.80 17.57
C TYR A 181 4.76 -7.87 18.57
N THR A 182 4.53 -6.62 18.21
CA THR A 182 3.85 -5.64 19.05
C THR A 182 2.39 -6.03 19.30
N ALA A 183 1.67 -6.48 18.27
CA ALA A 183 0.30 -6.96 18.37
C ALA A 183 0.21 -8.20 19.29
N LYS A 184 1.08 -9.18 19.09
CA LYS A 184 1.17 -10.36 19.97
C LYS A 184 1.52 -9.99 21.42
N SER A 185 2.45 -9.07 21.61
CA SER A 185 2.81 -8.56 22.93
C SER A 185 1.64 -7.84 23.61
N TYR A 186 0.91 -7.01 22.83
CA TYR A 186 -0.28 -6.33 23.31
C TYR A 186 -1.39 -7.30 23.72
N LEU A 187 -1.74 -8.26 22.86
CA LEU A 187 -2.72 -9.31 23.19
C LEU A 187 -2.29 -10.12 24.40
N LYS A 188 -1.00 -10.48 24.46
CA LYS A 188 -0.43 -11.22 25.58
C LYS A 188 -0.44 -10.42 26.89
N SER A 189 -0.30 -9.10 26.83
CA SER A 189 -0.35 -8.23 28.01
C SER A 189 -1.76 -8.02 28.54
N ARG A 190 -2.78 -8.18 27.71
CA ARG A 190 -4.20 -8.08 28.06
C ARG A 190 -4.80 -9.41 28.52
N GLY A 191 -4.06 -10.52 28.36
CA GLY A 191 -4.50 -11.83 28.85
C GLY A 191 -4.46 -11.89 30.37
N ASN A 192 -5.52 -12.41 30.99
CA ASN A 192 -5.57 -12.70 32.43
C ASN A 192 -4.55 -13.79 32.76
N ARG A 193 -3.65 -13.50 33.65
CA ARG A 193 -2.60 -14.41 34.08
C ARG A 193 -2.64 -14.54 35.60
N GLY A 194 -2.56 -15.76 36.09
CA GLY A 194 -2.50 -16.03 37.48
C GLY A 194 -1.64 -17.26 37.80
N ILE A 195 -1.28 -17.39 39.02
CA ILE A 195 -0.60 -18.56 39.56
C ILE A 195 -1.63 -19.39 40.37
N LEU A 196 -1.83 -20.62 39.93
CA LEU A 196 -2.61 -21.59 40.70
C LEU A 196 -1.65 -22.38 41.58
N SER A 197 -1.69 -22.10 42.87
CA SER A 197 -0.93 -22.82 43.89
C SER A 197 -1.76 -23.99 44.40
N ILE A 198 -1.18 -25.18 44.38
CA ILE A 198 -1.86 -26.43 44.82
C ILE A 198 -1.05 -27.05 45.97
N SER A 199 -1.72 -27.31 47.08
CA SER A 199 -1.06 -27.92 48.25
C SER A 199 -0.69 -29.40 47.98
N SER A 200 0.34 -29.90 48.65
CA SER A 200 0.77 -31.30 48.54
C SER A 200 -0.33 -32.29 48.98
N LEU A 201 -1.21 -31.89 49.90
CA LEU A 201 -2.35 -32.70 50.31
C LEU A 201 -3.40 -32.83 49.20
N ALA A 202 -3.66 -31.78 48.46
CA ALA A 202 -4.58 -31.83 47.31
C ALA A 202 -4.02 -32.64 46.14
N GLN A 203 -2.69 -32.66 45.97
CA GLN A 203 -2.00 -33.49 44.98
C GLN A 203 -2.02 -34.98 45.28
N ALA A 204 -2.21 -35.36 46.55
CA ALA A 204 -2.30 -36.76 47.00
C ALA A 204 -3.69 -37.41 46.75
N ASP A 205 -4.68 -36.63 46.28
CA ASP A 205 -6.03 -37.14 45.97
C ASP A 205 -5.97 -38.07 44.73
N GLN A 206 -6.60 -39.24 44.83
CA GLN A 206 -6.65 -40.21 43.70
C GLN A 206 -7.30 -39.65 42.43
N ASN A 207 -8.14 -38.63 42.54
CA ASN A 207 -8.83 -37.99 41.43
C ASN A 207 -8.23 -36.61 41.08
N PHE A 208 -6.99 -36.36 41.50
CA PHE A 208 -6.32 -35.06 41.30
C PHE A 208 -6.30 -34.61 39.84
N ASP A 209 -5.90 -35.47 38.93
CA ASP A 209 -5.77 -35.13 37.49
C ASP A 209 -7.12 -34.77 36.84
N GLU A 210 -8.19 -35.47 37.21
CA GLU A 210 -9.55 -35.19 36.73
C GLU A 210 -10.08 -33.86 37.26
N LYS A 211 -9.91 -33.62 38.56
CA LYS A 211 -10.28 -32.36 39.22
C LYS A 211 -9.52 -31.18 38.62
N LEU A 212 -8.21 -31.33 38.42
CA LEU A 212 -7.37 -30.28 37.80
C LEU A 212 -7.80 -30.00 36.36
N LYS A 213 -8.03 -31.02 35.53
CA LYS A 213 -8.52 -30.86 34.16
C LYS A 213 -9.89 -30.17 34.13
N LYS A 214 -10.81 -30.57 35.00
CA LYS A 214 -12.13 -29.95 35.09
C LYS A 214 -12.01 -28.47 35.52
N MET A 215 -11.19 -28.18 36.50
CA MET A 215 -10.94 -26.83 36.97
C MET A 215 -10.38 -25.95 35.84
N LEU A 216 -9.36 -26.40 35.13
CA LEU A 216 -8.72 -25.62 34.05
C LEU A 216 -9.62 -25.44 32.82
N ASN A 217 -10.32 -26.50 32.42
CA ASN A 217 -11.08 -26.49 31.16
C ASN A 217 -12.50 -25.93 31.30
N GLU A 218 -13.12 -26.05 32.46
CA GLU A 218 -14.50 -25.62 32.68
C GLU A 218 -14.55 -24.35 33.56
N TYR A 219 -13.99 -24.39 34.79
CA TYR A 219 -14.17 -23.30 35.74
C TYR A 219 -13.33 -22.07 35.39
N PHE A 220 -12.03 -22.25 35.10
CA PHE A 220 -11.19 -21.13 34.66
C PHE A 220 -11.62 -20.58 33.31
N LYS A 221 -12.00 -21.45 32.37
CA LYS A 221 -12.51 -21.01 31.07
C LYS A 221 -13.76 -20.15 31.24
N THR A 222 -14.75 -20.63 31.98
CA THR A 222 -15.99 -19.89 32.25
C THR A 222 -15.73 -18.58 32.99
N PHE A 223 -14.79 -18.58 33.93
CA PHE A 223 -14.42 -17.41 34.72
C PHE A 223 -13.79 -16.31 33.85
N PHE A 224 -12.92 -16.67 32.87
CA PHE A 224 -12.26 -15.70 32.01
C PHE A 224 -13.09 -15.28 30.80
N GLU A 225 -14.03 -16.10 30.35
CA GLU A 225 -14.91 -15.79 29.22
C GLU A 225 -16.12 -14.92 29.61
N ASN A 226 -16.55 -14.96 30.88
CA ASN A 226 -17.73 -14.23 31.35
C ASN A 226 -17.37 -13.04 32.25
N ASN A 227 -17.98 -11.91 31.99
CA ASN A 227 -17.76 -10.67 32.76
C ASN A 227 -18.23 -10.76 34.23
N ASN A 228 -19.18 -11.65 34.52
CA ASN A 228 -19.78 -11.86 35.86
C ASN A 228 -19.73 -13.33 36.21
N ALA A 229 -18.55 -13.86 36.50
CA ALA A 229 -18.36 -15.25 36.89
C ALA A 229 -17.67 -15.36 38.25
N VAL A 230 -18.00 -16.40 39.01
CA VAL A 230 -17.35 -16.76 40.27
C VAL A 230 -16.50 -17.98 40.02
N LEU A 231 -15.22 -17.94 40.44
CA LEU A 231 -14.33 -19.07 40.36
C LEU A 231 -14.43 -19.91 41.61
N PRO A 232 -15.05 -21.11 41.58
CA PRO A 232 -15.04 -22.01 42.72
C PRO A 232 -13.66 -22.64 42.89
N LEU A 233 -13.05 -22.45 44.06
CA LEU A 233 -11.79 -23.08 44.42
C LEU A 233 -12.05 -24.18 45.46
N PHE A 234 -11.41 -25.33 45.29
CA PHE A 234 -11.45 -26.41 46.25
C PHE A 234 -10.42 -26.17 47.37
N GLU A 235 -10.59 -26.88 48.51
CA GLU A 235 -9.63 -26.82 49.60
C GLU A 235 -8.23 -27.25 49.12
N GLY A 236 -7.22 -26.46 49.50
CA GLY A 236 -5.84 -26.67 49.03
C GLY A 236 -5.47 -26.05 47.70
N TYR A 237 -6.41 -25.35 46.99
CA TYR A 237 -6.16 -24.59 45.79
C TYR A 237 -6.24 -23.10 46.11
N LYS A 238 -5.24 -22.33 45.66
CA LYS A 238 -5.21 -20.89 45.79
C LYS A 238 -4.87 -20.30 44.41
N TYR A 239 -5.70 -19.40 43.96
CA TYR A 239 -5.43 -18.62 42.74
C TYR A 239 -5.01 -17.21 43.13
N ASP A 240 -3.81 -16.84 42.71
CA ASP A 240 -3.28 -15.48 42.83
C ASP A 240 -3.28 -14.87 41.44
N ASP A 241 -4.14 -13.86 41.23
CA ASP A 241 -4.14 -13.09 40.00
C ASP A 241 -2.86 -12.23 39.98
N LEU A 242 -2.04 -12.40 38.96
CA LEU A 242 -0.84 -11.58 38.74
C LEU A 242 -1.20 -10.14 38.32
N GLY A 243 -2.49 -9.84 38.21
CA GLY A 243 -3.00 -8.58 37.71
C GLY A 243 -2.57 -8.36 36.26
N SER A 244 -3.46 -7.93 35.40
CA SER A 244 -3.04 -7.30 34.18
C SER A 244 -2.21 -6.09 34.60
N LYS A 245 -0.87 -6.17 34.54
CA LYS A 245 -0.05 -4.98 34.65
C LYS A 245 -0.67 -4.02 33.67
N THR A 246 -1.20 -2.91 34.16
CA THR A 246 -1.78 -1.85 33.35
C THR A 246 -0.66 -1.39 32.42
N TYR A 247 -0.56 -2.05 31.27
CA TYR A 247 0.29 -1.55 30.22
C TYR A 247 -0.32 -0.21 29.84
N SER A 248 0.45 0.84 30.08
CA SER A 248 0.09 2.20 29.82
C SER A 248 -0.54 2.30 28.41
N GLU A 249 -1.39 3.28 28.21
CA GLU A 249 -2.00 3.65 26.90
C GLU A 249 -0.99 3.67 25.74
N GLY A 250 0.33 3.57 26.01
CA GLY A 250 1.43 3.51 25.07
C GLY A 250 1.33 2.39 24.04
N SER A 251 0.91 1.19 24.43
CA SER A 251 1.01 0.03 23.51
C SER A 251 0.02 0.06 22.34
N SER A 252 -1.16 0.67 22.48
CA SER A 252 -2.10 0.87 21.36
C SER A 252 -1.70 2.07 20.49
N ARG A 253 -1.09 3.10 21.08
CA ARG A 253 -0.51 4.24 20.35
C ARG A 253 0.71 3.80 19.54
N ASP A 254 1.53 2.90 20.07
CA ASP A 254 2.69 2.36 19.36
C ASP A 254 2.29 1.58 18.12
N LEU A 255 1.23 0.76 18.19
CA LEU A 255 0.67 0.08 17.01
C LEU A 255 0.17 1.08 15.95
N LYS A 256 -0.59 2.08 16.39
CA LYS A 256 -1.06 3.13 15.47
C LYS A 256 0.11 3.88 14.83
N ALA A 257 1.14 4.25 15.61
CA ALA A 257 2.32 4.92 15.09
C ALA A 257 3.05 4.06 14.05
N GLN A 258 3.16 2.75 14.25
CA GLN A 258 3.76 1.84 13.29
C GLN A 258 2.96 1.75 11.97
N TYR A 259 1.63 1.77 12.04
CA TYR A 259 0.79 1.86 10.83
C TYR A 259 0.97 3.21 10.13
N ASP A 260 1.00 4.30 10.87
CA ASP A 260 1.20 5.64 10.33
C ASP A 260 2.56 5.78 9.64
N ASP A 261 3.62 5.16 10.18
CA ASP A 261 4.96 5.12 9.58
C ASP A 261 4.95 4.46 8.20
N ILE A 262 4.17 3.40 8.00
CA ILE A 262 4.04 2.72 6.70
C ILE A 262 3.48 3.69 5.65
N PHE A 263 2.41 4.43 6.00
CA PHE A 263 1.85 5.44 5.10
C PHE A 263 2.86 6.56 4.82
N ASP A 264 3.62 6.99 5.82
CA ASP A 264 4.65 8.02 5.67
C ASP A 264 5.77 7.58 4.72
N PHE A 265 6.31 6.39 4.89
CA PHE A 265 7.35 5.87 4.00
C PHE A 265 6.83 5.67 2.58
N THR A 266 5.61 5.18 2.44
CA THR A 266 5.00 5.02 1.11
C THR A 266 4.81 6.38 0.45
N ALA A 267 4.23 7.36 1.14
CA ALA A 267 4.03 8.71 0.63
C ALA A 267 5.34 9.36 0.17
N ARG A 268 6.39 9.27 1.00
CA ARG A 268 7.73 9.78 0.65
C ARG A 268 8.32 9.08 -0.57
N GLY A 269 8.11 7.77 -0.70
CA GLY A 269 8.54 7.00 -1.87
C GLY A 269 7.88 7.48 -3.17
N PHE A 270 6.65 7.98 -3.09
CA PHE A 270 5.90 8.57 -4.22
C PHE A 270 6.09 10.09 -4.33
N SER A 271 7.02 10.70 -3.58
CA SER A 271 7.23 12.16 -3.52
C SER A 271 5.95 12.93 -3.16
N MET A 272 5.12 12.32 -2.31
CA MET A 272 3.85 12.88 -1.87
C MET A 272 3.93 13.29 -0.39
N PRO A 273 3.35 14.43 0.01
CA PRO A 273 3.25 14.81 1.41
C PRO A 273 2.47 13.77 2.22
N PRO A 274 3.03 13.24 3.33
CA PRO A 274 2.36 12.23 4.15
C PRO A 274 1.01 12.68 4.71
N SER A 275 0.85 13.96 5.02
CA SER A 275 -0.41 14.55 5.52
C SER A 275 -1.58 14.32 4.56
N LEU A 276 -1.36 14.38 3.25
CA LEU A 276 -2.40 14.11 2.25
C LEU A 276 -2.80 12.63 2.24
N VAL A 277 -1.89 11.72 2.56
CA VAL A 277 -2.17 10.27 2.53
C VAL A 277 -2.89 9.84 3.80
N LYS A 278 -2.49 10.35 4.95
CA LYS A 278 -3.12 10.06 6.25
C LYS A 278 -4.48 10.75 6.45
N GLY A 279 -4.72 11.87 5.76
CA GLY A 279 -5.92 12.67 5.95
C GLY A 279 -5.86 13.62 7.14
N ASP A 280 -4.70 13.79 7.78
CA ASP A 280 -4.46 14.79 8.83
C ASP A 280 -4.24 16.17 8.19
N VAL A 281 -5.33 16.89 8.02
CA VAL A 281 -5.31 18.08 7.20
C VAL A 281 -5.48 19.33 8.03
N GLN A 282 -4.40 19.81 8.61
CA GLN A 282 -4.38 21.15 9.21
C GLN A 282 -4.04 22.26 8.20
N ASP A 283 -3.26 21.97 7.15
CA ASP A 283 -2.90 22.93 6.09
C ASP A 283 -2.88 22.22 4.72
N THR A 284 -4.08 21.98 4.18
CA THR A 284 -4.28 21.32 2.88
C THR A 284 -3.63 22.07 1.74
N SER A 285 -3.62 23.40 1.77
CA SER A 285 -3.16 24.21 0.64
C SER A 285 -1.67 24.01 0.39
N LYS A 286 -0.83 24.04 1.42
CA LYS A 286 0.61 23.79 1.29
C LYS A 286 0.91 22.36 0.86
N ALA A 287 0.22 21.39 1.45
CA ALA A 287 0.40 20.00 1.09
C ALA A 287 0.01 19.72 -0.37
N VAL A 288 -1.03 20.39 -0.88
CA VAL A 288 -1.39 20.30 -2.31
C VAL A 288 -0.34 20.98 -3.18
N ASP A 289 0.21 22.14 -2.79
CA ASP A 289 1.26 22.83 -3.53
C ASP A 289 2.56 21.98 -3.59
N GLU A 290 2.94 21.34 -2.50
CA GLU A 290 4.06 20.39 -2.46
C GLU A 290 3.80 19.17 -3.37
N MET A 291 2.59 18.60 -3.32
CA MET A 291 2.20 17.49 -4.21
C MET A 291 2.26 17.91 -5.68
N LEU A 292 1.78 19.10 -6.02
CA LEU A 292 1.87 19.65 -7.38
C LEU A 292 3.32 19.76 -7.81
N THR A 293 4.14 20.46 -7.05
CA THR A 293 5.52 20.80 -7.40
C THR A 293 6.45 19.58 -7.50
N PHE A 294 6.36 18.65 -6.55
CA PHE A 294 7.33 17.56 -6.42
C PHE A 294 6.85 16.20 -6.91
N CYS A 295 5.54 16.02 -7.08
CA CYS A 295 4.97 14.76 -7.54
C CYS A 295 4.30 14.89 -8.91
N LEU A 296 3.31 15.79 -9.03
CA LEU A 296 2.43 15.82 -10.18
C LEU A 296 3.07 16.51 -11.40
N ASP A 297 3.68 17.68 -11.23
CA ASP A 297 4.31 18.42 -12.33
C ASP A 297 5.46 17.64 -12.99
N PRO A 298 6.41 17.02 -12.24
CA PRO A 298 7.43 16.18 -12.85
C PRO A 298 6.86 14.96 -13.57
N LEU A 299 5.79 14.36 -13.02
CA LEU A 299 5.12 13.22 -13.66
C LEU A 299 4.40 13.64 -14.95
N ALA A 300 3.66 14.74 -14.93
CA ALA A 300 3.00 15.30 -16.10
C ALA A 300 4.03 15.67 -17.20
N GLU A 301 5.15 16.28 -16.79
CA GLU A 301 6.24 16.61 -17.72
C GLU A 301 6.84 15.35 -18.35
N MET A 302 7.11 14.31 -17.57
CA MET A 302 7.60 13.02 -18.08
C MET A 302 6.62 12.40 -19.08
N LEU A 303 5.31 12.43 -18.78
CA LEU A 303 4.27 11.89 -19.65
C LEU A 303 4.18 12.66 -20.97
N GLN A 304 4.15 13.99 -20.92
CA GLN A 304 4.05 14.81 -22.12
C GLN A 304 5.32 14.79 -22.98
N GLN A 305 6.50 14.66 -22.38
CA GLN A 305 7.76 14.56 -23.12
C GLN A 305 7.79 13.33 -24.02
N GLU A 306 7.38 12.17 -23.51
CA GLU A 306 7.34 10.95 -24.33
C GLU A 306 6.29 11.04 -25.43
N ALA A 307 5.08 11.55 -25.13
CA ALA A 307 4.05 11.76 -26.15
C ALA A 307 4.55 12.72 -27.25
N ASN A 308 5.25 13.80 -26.89
CA ASN A 308 5.81 14.76 -27.88
C ASN A 308 7.01 14.18 -28.63
N ARG A 309 7.82 13.31 -28.00
CA ARG A 309 8.95 12.65 -28.65
C ARG A 309 8.53 11.76 -29.81
N LYS A 310 7.29 11.28 -29.84
CA LYS A 310 6.75 10.44 -30.94
C LYS A 310 6.30 11.28 -32.14
N ARG A 311 6.23 12.57 -31.99
CA ARG A 311 5.88 13.49 -33.10
C ARG A 311 7.08 13.75 -33.99
N ASN A 312 6.79 14.22 -35.17
CA ASN A 312 7.86 14.69 -36.09
C ASN A 312 8.58 15.89 -35.45
N SER A 313 9.91 15.84 -35.38
CA SER A 313 10.72 16.91 -34.80
C SER A 313 10.48 18.28 -35.40
N LYS A 314 10.27 18.34 -36.75
CA LYS A 314 9.98 19.60 -37.46
C LYS A 314 8.65 20.22 -37.02
N ASP A 315 7.66 19.39 -36.71
CA ASP A 315 6.34 19.86 -36.27
C ASP A 315 6.38 20.30 -34.80
N VAL A 316 7.12 19.61 -33.96
CA VAL A 316 7.35 20.01 -32.55
C VAL A 316 8.06 21.37 -32.50
N LEU A 317 9.08 21.60 -33.34
CA LEU A 317 9.78 22.88 -33.43
C LEU A 317 8.89 24.02 -33.94
N LYS A 318 7.83 23.73 -34.70
CA LYS A 318 6.80 24.69 -35.10
C LYS A 318 5.70 24.89 -34.04
N GLY A 319 5.81 24.24 -32.87
CA GLY A 319 4.85 24.39 -31.80
C GLY A 319 3.70 23.37 -31.78
N THR A 320 3.81 22.27 -32.57
CA THR A 320 2.85 21.15 -32.47
C THR A 320 3.22 20.26 -31.27
N LYS A 321 2.42 20.30 -30.24
CA LYS A 321 2.72 19.58 -28.97
C LYS A 321 1.46 19.26 -28.14
N LEU A 322 1.60 18.28 -27.32
CA LEU A 322 0.69 17.98 -26.19
C LEU A 322 1.25 18.64 -24.93
N VAL A 323 0.42 19.30 -24.15
CA VAL A 323 0.76 19.89 -22.85
C VAL A 323 -0.25 19.42 -21.81
N ILE A 324 0.23 18.89 -20.72
CA ILE A 324 -0.62 18.50 -19.59
C ILE A 324 -0.70 19.66 -18.61
N ASP A 325 -1.86 20.32 -18.54
CA ASP A 325 -2.07 21.48 -17.68
C ASP A 325 -2.53 21.03 -16.28
N THR A 326 -1.63 21.15 -15.29
CA THR A 326 -1.86 20.77 -13.90
C THR A 326 -2.56 21.84 -13.06
N LYS A 327 -2.75 23.05 -13.61
CA LYS A 327 -3.33 24.19 -12.88
C LYS A 327 -4.76 23.94 -12.38
N LYS A 328 -5.52 23.07 -13.05
CA LYS A 328 -6.90 22.72 -12.68
C LYS A 328 -7.00 21.77 -11.48
N VAL A 329 -5.89 21.25 -10.99
CA VAL A 329 -5.88 20.31 -9.86
C VAL A 329 -6.22 21.04 -8.55
N LYS A 330 -5.62 22.22 -8.32
CA LYS A 330 -5.90 23.06 -7.17
C LYS A 330 -7.22 23.79 -7.38
N HIS A 331 -8.14 23.61 -6.44
CA HIS A 331 -9.34 24.44 -6.42
C HIS A 331 -8.93 25.84 -5.93
N MET A 332 -9.04 26.83 -6.81
CA MET A 332 -8.77 28.23 -6.44
C MET A 332 -10.11 28.91 -6.20
N ASP A 333 -10.30 29.45 -5.00
CA ASP A 333 -11.42 30.33 -4.72
C ASP A 333 -11.17 31.69 -5.36
N ILE A 334 -12.22 32.27 -5.94
CA ILE A 334 -12.16 33.63 -6.55
C ILE A 334 -11.71 34.65 -5.48
N PHE A 335 -12.10 34.47 -4.24
CA PHE A 335 -11.69 35.34 -3.14
C PHE A 335 -10.19 35.26 -2.82
N ASP A 336 -9.56 34.10 -3.00
CA ASP A 336 -8.12 33.92 -2.82
C ASP A 336 -7.32 34.62 -3.92
N ILE A 337 -7.91 34.82 -5.09
CA ILE A 337 -7.28 35.49 -6.25
C ILE A 337 -7.47 37.00 -6.18
N SER A 338 -8.54 37.49 -5.55
CA SER A 338 -8.90 38.94 -5.56
C SER A 338 -7.81 39.82 -5.00
N ALA A 339 -7.25 39.51 -3.85
CA ALA A 339 -6.20 40.31 -3.22
C ALA A 339 -4.86 40.30 -4.00
N PRO A 340 -4.36 39.17 -4.53
CA PRO A 340 -3.23 39.19 -5.46
C PRO A 340 -3.52 39.93 -6.78
N ALA A 341 -4.74 39.81 -7.33
CA ALA A 341 -5.12 40.47 -8.57
C ALA A 341 -5.14 42.01 -8.36
N ASP A 342 -5.70 42.52 -7.27
CA ASP A 342 -5.66 43.94 -6.93
C ASP A 342 -4.24 44.49 -6.80
N LYS A 343 -3.31 43.68 -6.24
CA LYS A 343 -1.90 44.08 -6.16
C LYS A 343 -1.23 44.11 -7.52
N LEU A 344 -1.55 43.16 -8.42
CA LEU A 344 -1.01 43.13 -9.79
C LEU A 344 -1.53 44.29 -10.64
N ILE A 345 -2.80 44.62 -10.50
CA ILE A 345 -3.43 45.77 -11.17
C ILE A 345 -2.89 47.10 -10.57
N GLY A 346 -2.81 47.21 -9.25
CA GLY A 346 -2.30 48.39 -8.56
C GLY A 346 -0.81 48.64 -8.83
N SER A 347 -0.02 47.59 -9.12
CA SER A 347 1.39 47.72 -9.52
C SER A 347 1.59 47.95 -11.03
N GLY A 348 0.53 48.00 -11.83
CA GLY A 348 0.59 48.25 -13.29
C GLY A 348 1.11 47.04 -14.07
N ILE A 349 1.24 45.85 -13.45
CA ILE A 349 1.70 44.60 -14.12
C ILE A 349 0.56 43.97 -14.92
N ALA A 350 -0.68 44.14 -14.49
CA ALA A 350 -1.86 43.68 -15.22
C ALA A 350 -2.84 44.84 -15.44
N THR A 351 -3.51 44.82 -16.61
CA THR A 351 -4.58 45.74 -16.97
C THR A 351 -5.93 45.05 -16.92
N ILE A 352 -6.98 45.78 -16.49
CA ILE A 352 -8.35 45.31 -16.54
C ILE A 352 -8.79 45.38 -18.02
N ASN A 353 -9.01 44.24 -18.66
CA ASN A 353 -9.67 44.15 -19.97
C ASN A 353 -11.08 43.63 -19.80
#